data_2097812dee74ee57fc5392204f0ea243
#
_entry.id   2097812dee74ee57fc5392204f0ea243
#
_cell.length_a   1.000
_cell.length_b   1.000
_cell.length_c   1.000
_cell.angle_alpha   90.00
_cell.angle_beta   90.00
_cell.angle_gamma   90.00
#
_symmetry.space_group_name_H-M   'P 1'
#
loop_
_entity.id
_entity.type
_entity.pdbx_description
1 polymer ?
#
loop_
_entity_poly.entity_id
_entity_poly.type
_entity_poly.pdbx_seq_one_letter_code
_entity_poly.pdbx_strand_id
1 'polypeptide(L)'
;MRRILLIVLAAGLALTALIPSVPSGRVQSEEKSSEVLYWTCGMHPSVKQDGEGKCPICNMDLVPVYEEAEKEAGKQDEIRISISPAAARLARISTVEVSRRNLIKLVRAPALVEYDETGESVISARVGGRVEKLYADYTGMTISRGDPLALLYSPELISAQKEFLLASGSDLSGSARRKLFLWGITEQQIEELSERGDVQETLLIHASSSGTLVHSYIREGGYVREGDPLFHIADLSTVWVMADLFENDMNLVQEGLTAEIEFEALPGESIKGRISFMEPFLSGSLHSLKIRVEVNNRDNKLKPGMLATMNI
;
A
#
# COMPACT_ATOMS: atom_id res chain seq x y z
N MET A 1 55.28 9.54 8.41
CA MET A 1 56.21 8.42 8.65
C MET A 1 55.72 7.25 7.83
N ARG A 2 56.24 7.13 6.64
CA ARG A 2 57.39 6.32 6.21
C ARG A 2 57.08 4.82 6.22
N ARG A 3 57.03 4.30 4.97
CA ARG A 3 57.42 2.92 4.54
C ARG A 3 56.36 1.87 4.76
N ILE A 4 55.84 1.16 3.75
CA ILE A 4 56.55 0.25 2.85
C ILE A 4 55.92 0.23 1.48
N LEU A 5 56.73 0.61 0.50
CA LEU A 5 56.64 0.44 -0.92
C LEU A 5 57.50 -0.75 -1.26
N LEU A 6 57.24 -1.44 -2.37
CA LEU A 6 58.03 -2.47 -3.02
C LEU A 6 57.86 -3.91 -2.55
N ILE A 7 57.28 -4.69 -3.40
CA ILE A 7 57.83 -5.83 -4.14
C ILE A 7 56.66 -6.57 -4.78
N VAL A 8 56.49 -6.50 -6.08
CA VAL A 8 56.23 -7.59 -7.00
C VAL A 8 56.41 -7.05 -8.42
N LEU A 9 57.60 -7.23 -8.89
CA LEU A 9 57.91 -7.26 -10.30
C LEU A 9 58.56 -8.63 -10.57
N ALA A 10 58.17 -9.27 -11.65
CA ALA A 10 58.75 -10.49 -12.23
C ALA A 10 58.00 -11.79 -11.90
N ALA A 11 57.11 -12.15 -12.80
CA ALA A 11 57.00 -13.48 -13.42
C ALA A 11 56.11 -13.37 -14.65
N GLY A 12 56.61 -12.78 -15.72
CA GLY A 12 56.13 -13.05 -17.07
C GLY A 12 56.72 -14.36 -17.53
N LEU A 13 55.95 -15.12 -18.20
CA LEU A 13 56.23 -15.99 -19.37
C LEU A 13 55.38 -17.27 -19.31
N ALA A 14 54.79 -17.50 -20.48
CA ALA A 14 54.38 -18.79 -21.01
C ALA A 14 53.08 -19.43 -20.46
N LEU A 15 51.96 -19.02 -21.02
CA LEU A 15 50.88 -19.96 -21.27
C LEU A 15 50.42 -19.80 -22.73
N THR A 16 51.11 -20.53 -23.62
CA THR A 16 50.74 -20.74 -25.00
C THR A 16 49.37 -21.40 -25.08
N ALA A 17 48.50 -20.73 -25.78
CA ALA A 17 47.16 -21.16 -26.09
C ALA A 17 47.19 -22.52 -26.83
N LEU A 18 46.67 -23.57 -26.19
CA LEU A 18 46.24 -24.76 -26.86
C LEU A 18 44.82 -24.53 -27.38
N ILE A 19 44.74 -24.11 -28.64
CA ILE A 19 43.47 -24.11 -29.37
C ILE A 19 43.28 -25.56 -29.87
N PRO A 20 42.23 -26.29 -29.45
CA PRO A 20 41.93 -27.57 -30.09
C PRO A 20 41.44 -27.27 -31.52
N SER A 21 42.20 -27.71 -32.51
CA SER A 21 41.80 -27.76 -33.89
C SER A 21 40.56 -28.68 -34.03
N VAL A 22 39.43 -28.06 -34.37
CA VAL A 22 38.23 -28.79 -34.78
C VAL A 22 38.56 -29.46 -36.13
N PRO A 23 38.47 -30.77 -36.25
CA PRO A 23 38.61 -31.43 -37.52
C PRO A 23 37.44 -31.03 -38.42
N SER A 24 37.76 -30.50 -39.60
CA SER A 24 36.82 -30.33 -40.71
C SER A 24 36.26 -31.70 -41.09
N GLY A 25 35.20 -32.10 -40.44
CA GLY A 25 34.40 -33.26 -40.84
C GLY A 25 33.78 -32.95 -42.21
N ARG A 26 34.35 -33.55 -43.23
CA ARG A 26 33.73 -33.69 -44.55
C ARG A 26 32.40 -34.40 -44.30
N VAL A 27 31.28 -33.72 -44.46
CA VAL A 27 29.97 -34.31 -44.51
C VAL A 27 29.92 -35.13 -45.76
N GLN A 28 30.22 -36.43 -45.63
CA GLN A 28 29.81 -37.41 -46.62
C GLN A 28 28.30 -37.53 -46.51
N SER A 29 27.61 -37.02 -47.51
CA SER A 29 26.21 -37.40 -47.77
C SER A 29 26.20 -38.89 -48.05
N GLU A 30 25.91 -39.70 -47.04
CA GLU A 30 25.43 -41.04 -47.27
C GLU A 30 24.08 -40.89 -47.97
N GLU A 31 24.06 -41.15 -49.27
CA GLU A 31 22.82 -41.51 -50.00
C GLU A 31 22.29 -42.80 -49.38
N LYS A 32 21.44 -42.64 -48.39
CA LYS A 32 20.56 -43.70 -47.91
C LYS A 32 19.62 -43.99 -49.08
N SER A 33 19.78 -45.12 -49.72
CA SER A 33 18.85 -45.65 -50.71
C SER A 33 17.51 -45.90 -49.97
N SER A 34 16.63 -44.92 -50.02
CA SER A 34 15.26 -45.06 -49.55
C SER A 34 14.52 -45.99 -50.51
N GLU A 35 14.09 -47.10 -50.03
CA GLU A 35 13.29 -48.09 -50.80
C GLU A 35 11.93 -47.47 -51.14
N VAL A 36 11.56 -47.50 -52.43
CA VAL A 36 10.27 -46.96 -52.91
C VAL A 36 9.20 -47.93 -52.54
N LEU A 37 8.26 -47.49 -51.70
CA LEU A 37 7.15 -48.30 -51.21
C LEU A 37 6.09 -48.54 -52.29
N TYR A 38 5.70 -47.53 -53.01
CA TYR A 38 4.76 -47.57 -54.12
C TYR A 38 4.79 -46.26 -54.92
N TRP A 39 4.19 -46.28 -56.10
CA TRP A 39 4.01 -45.14 -56.98
C TRP A 39 2.56 -44.64 -56.90
N THR A 40 2.34 -43.32 -56.75
CA THR A 40 1.01 -42.72 -56.64
C THR A 40 0.84 -41.47 -57.50
N CYS A 41 -0.38 -41.10 -57.76
CA CYS A 41 -0.69 -39.85 -58.50
C CYS A 41 -0.95 -38.69 -57.53
N GLY A 42 -0.29 -37.55 -57.71
CA GLY A 42 -0.50 -36.37 -56.90
C GLY A 42 -1.94 -35.85 -56.86
N MET A 43 -2.75 -36.14 -57.89
CA MET A 43 -4.16 -35.77 -57.97
C MET A 43 -5.12 -36.88 -57.51
N HIS A 44 -4.68 -38.15 -57.55
CA HIS A 44 -5.48 -39.32 -57.18
C HIS A 44 -4.69 -40.21 -56.20
N PRO A 45 -4.57 -39.88 -54.93
CA PRO A 45 -3.78 -40.61 -53.94
C PRO A 45 -4.24 -42.08 -53.72
N SER A 46 -5.45 -42.39 -54.12
CA SER A 46 -5.98 -43.76 -54.08
C SER A 46 -5.38 -44.72 -55.10
N VAL A 47 -4.70 -44.19 -56.13
CA VAL A 47 -4.00 -45.00 -57.13
C VAL A 47 -2.62 -45.34 -56.59
N LYS A 48 -2.35 -46.60 -56.28
CA LYS A 48 -1.07 -47.16 -55.84
C LYS A 48 -0.62 -48.23 -56.84
N GLN A 49 0.60 -48.14 -57.34
CA GLN A 49 1.22 -49.10 -58.24
C GLN A 49 2.62 -49.46 -57.78
N ASP A 50 3.09 -50.63 -58.05
CA ASP A 50 4.41 -51.17 -57.64
C ASP A 50 5.58 -50.67 -58.52
N GLY A 51 5.29 -49.88 -59.56
CA GLY A 51 6.30 -49.38 -60.52
C GLY A 51 5.94 -48.07 -61.16
N GLU A 52 6.94 -47.49 -61.88
CA GLU A 52 6.76 -46.27 -62.67
C GLU A 52 5.69 -46.49 -63.78
N GLY A 53 4.84 -45.47 -63.93
CA GLY A 53 3.79 -45.54 -64.93
C GLY A 53 2.90 -44.34 -64.99
N LYS A 54 1.83 -44.41 -65.70
CA LYS A 54 0.80 -43.36 -65.81
C LYS A 54 -0.44 -43.67 -65.01
N CYS A 55 -1.00 -42.65 -64.42
CA CYS A 55 -2.24 -42.78 -63.68
C CYS A 55 -3.40 -43.16 -64.57
N PRO A 56 -4.12 -44.28 -64.31
CA PRO A 56 -5.21 -44.72 -65.12
C PRO A 56 -6.42 -43.81 -65.19
N ILE A 57 -6.49 -42.83 -64.30
CA ILE A 57 -7.61 -41.87 -64.20
C ILE A 57 -7.32 -40.56 -64.96
N CYS A 58 -6.10 -40.00 -64.85
CA CYS A 58 -5.76 -38.68 -65.43
C CYS A 58 -4.57 -38.72 -66.39
N ASN A 59 -3.94 -39.87 -66.60
CA ASN A 59 -2.83 -40.09 -67.50
C ASN A 59 -1.54 -39.28 -67.16
N MET A 60 -1.42 -38.72 -65.93
CA MET A 60 -0.24 -38.05 -65.40
C MET A 60 0.77 -39.10 -64.89
N ASP A 61 2.07 -38.74 -64.92
CA ASP A 61 3.10 -39.65 -64.44
C ASP A 61 2.99 -39.83 -62.90
N LEU A 62 3.19 -41.06 -62.45
CA LEU A 62 3.16 -41.41 -61.05
C LEU A 62 4.45 -40.98 -60.34
N VAL A 63 4.34 -40.59 -59.08
CA VAL A 63 5.45 -40.13 -58.24
C VAL A 63 5.76 -41.19 -57.18
N PRO A 64 7.06 -41.50 -56.94
CA PRO A 64 7.43 -42.53 -55.96
C PRO A 64 7.19 -42.02 -54.52
N VAL A 65 6.67 -42.88 -53.67
CA VAL A 65 6.52 -42.66 -52.21
C VAL A 65 7.52 -43.55 -51.48
N TYR A 66 8.34 -42.96 -50.65
CA TYR A 66 9.38 -43.62 -49.87
C TYR A 66 8.89 -43.92 -48.45
N GLU A 67 9.44 -44.98 -47.83
CA GLU A 67 9.01 -45.46 -46.49
C GLU A 67 9.13 -44.36 -45.39
N GLU A 68 10.04 -43.40 -45.54
CA GLU A 68 10.18 -42.32 -44.59
C GLU A 68 9.03 -41.28 -44.64
N ALA A 69 8.37 -41.13 -45.81
CA ALA A 69 7.25 -40.19 -45.97
C ALA A 69 5.96 -40.68 -45.31
N GLU A 70 5.74 -42.00 -45.22
CA GLU A 70 4.56 -42.53 -44.49
C GLU A 70 4.70 -42.46 -42.97
N LYS A 71 5.91 -42.52 -42.42
CA LYS A 71 6.14 -42.41 -40.97
C LYS A 71 5.99 -40.97 -40.45
N GLU A 72 6.16 -39.96 -41.33
CA GLU A 72 5.93 -38.56 -40.97
C GLU A 72 4.45 -38.14 -41.09
N ALA A 73 3.68 -38.79 -41.97
CA ALA A 73 2.24 -38.52 -42.15
C ALA A 73 1.37 -39.00 -40.99
N GLY A 74 1.90 -39.87 -40.10
CA GLY A 74 1.17 -40.42 -38.93
C GLY A 74 1.33 -39.62 -37.61
N LYS A 75 2.13 -38.56 -37.58
CA LYS A 75 2.24 -37.67 -36.42
C LYS A 75 1.32 -36.49 -36.62
N GLN A 76 0.27 -36.48 -35.83
CA GLN A 76 -0.70 -35.40 -35.59
C GLN A 76 -0.36 -34.02 -36.14
N ASP A 77 -1.29 -33.49 -36.91
CA ASP A 77 -1.48 -32.10 -37.40
C ASP A 77 -0.84 -30.97 -36.59
N GLU A 78 0.44 -30.89 -36.55
CA GLU A 78 1.10 -29.62 -36.37
C GLU A 78 1.19 -28.97 -37.77
N ILE A 79 0.38 -27.94 -38.01
CA ILE A 79 0.52 -27.09 -39.20
C ILE A 79 1.91 -26.43 -39.15
N ARG A 80 2.91 -27.06 -39.78
CA ARG A 80 4.25 -26.50 -39.88
C ARG A 80 4.32 -25.58 -41.09
N ILE A 81 4.36 -24.30 -40.83
CA ILE A 81 4.60 -23.27 -41.85
C ILE A 81 6.11 -23.03 -41.91
N SER A 82 6.73 -23.46 -43.00
CA SER A 82 8.13 -23.18 -43.27
C SER A 82 8.29 -21.83 -43.99
N ILE A 83 8.98 -20.92 -43.37
CA ILE A 83 9.24 -19.59 -43.93
C ILE A 83 10.72 -19.51 -44.27
N SER A 84 11.05 -19.09 -45.51
CA SER A 84 12.46 -18.89 -45.90
C SER A 84 13.09 -17.73 -45.10
N PRO A 85 14.40 -17.76 -44.84
CA PRO A 85 15.11 -16.66 -44.16
C PRO A 85 14.92 -15.30 -44.83
N ALA A 86 14.75 -15.28 -46.14
CA ALA A 86 14.48 -14.05 -46.90
C ALA A 86 13.08 -13.51 -46.62
N ALA A 87 12.06 -14.38 -46.62
CA ALA A 87 10.68 -14.03 -46.32
C ALA A 87 10.53 -13.57 -44.84
N ALA A 88 11.23 -14.21 -43.91
CA ALA A 88 11.23 -13.81 -42.50
C ALA A 88 11.83 -12.39 -42.31
N ARG A 89 12.90 -12.04 -43.05
CA ARG A 89 13.47 -10.69 -43.03
C ARG A 89 12.56 -9.64 -43.63
N LEU A 90 11.89 -9.95 -44.74
CA LEU A 90 10.91 -9.04 -45.36
C LEU A 90 9.71 -8.80 -44.48
N ALA A 91 9.21 -9.85 -43.80
CA ALA A 91 8.11 -9.77 -42.86
C ALA A 91 8.52 -9.21 -41.48
N ARG A 92 9.80 -8.87 -41.28
CA ARG A 92 10.36 -8.36 -40.00
C ARG A 92 9.99 -9.27 -38.80
N ILE A 93 10.01 -10.56 -39.01
CA ILE A 93 9.74 -11.53 -37.94
C ILE A 93 10.94 -11.53 -37.00
N SER A 94 10.70 -11.20 -35.73
CA SER A 94 11.67 -11.34 -34.65
C SER A 94 11.20 -12.47 -33.71
N THR A 95 12.13 -13.28 -33.27
CA THR A 95 11.87 -14.33 -32.28
C THR A 95 12.59 -14.00 -30.98
N VAL A 96 11.95 -14.30 -29.86
CA VAL A 96 12.54 -14.16 -28.53
C VAL A 96 12.52 -15.53 -27.87
N GLU A 97 13.61 -15.89 -27.22
CA GLU A 97 13.69 -17.11 -26.45
C GLU A 97 12.74 -17.06 -25.24
N VAL A 98 11.92 -18.07 -25.10
CA VAL A 98 10.98 -18.18 -23.96
C VAL A 98 11.76 -18.65 -22.74
N SER A 99 11.85 -17.79 -21.74
CA SER A 99 12.47 -18.12 -20.46
C SER A 99 11.45 -18.03 -19.32
N ARG A 100 11.61 -18.86 -18.29
CA ARG A 100 10.83 -18.74 -17.06
C ARG A 100 11.41 -17.60 -16.23
N ARG A 101 10.59 -16.62 -15.88
CA ARG A 101 10.96 -15.53 -14.99
C ARG A 101 9.81 -15.24 -14.01
N ASN A 102 10.16 -14.77 -12.84
CA ASN A 102 9.16 -14.27 -11.90
C ASN A 102 8.56 -12.98 -12.47
N LEU A 103 7.24 -12.92 -12.53
CA LEU A 103 6.53 -11.70 -12.87
C LEU A 103 6.24 -10.96 -11.56
N ILE A 104 6.71 -9.74 -11.49
CA ILE A 104 6.37 -8.83 -10.40
C ILE A 104 5.22 -7.97 -10.91
N LYS A 105 4.10 -7.98 -10.19
CA LYS A 105 2.99 -7.07 -10.44
C LYS A 105 3.08 -5.96 -9.42
N LEU A 106 3.23 -4.73 -9.88
CA LEU A 106 3.16 -3.55 -9.06
C LEU A 106 1.68 -3.13 -8.95
N VAL A 107 1.16 -3.12 -7.73
CA VAL A 107 -0.18 -2.63 -7.43
C VAL A 107 -0.08 -1.16 -7.02
N ARG A 108 -0.78 -0.28 -7.73
CA ARG A 108 -0.85 1.14 -7.43
C ARG A 108 -2.22 1.48 -6.87
N ALA A 109 -2.24 1.96 -5.64
CA ALA A 109 -3.45 2.36 -4.95
C ALA A 109 -3.42 3.86 -4.65
N PRO A 110 -4.49 4.61 -5.00
CA PRO A 110 -4.63 5.99 -4.55
C PRO A 110 -4.76 6.00 -3.04
N ALA A 111 -4.12 6.97 -2.40
CA ALA A 111 -4.05 7.06 -0.96
C ALA A 111 -4.27 8.48 -0.45
N LEU A 112 -4.70 8.58 0.79
CA LEU A 112 -4.93 9.82 1.51
C LEU A 112 -4.23 9.73 2.87
N VAL A 113 -3.60 10.82 3.28
CA VAL A 113 -3.10 10.96 4.65
C VAL A 113 -4.27 11.30 5.56
N GLU A 114 -4.46 10.49 6.59
CA GLU A 114 -5.51 10.67 7.59
C GLU A 114 -4.89 10.79 8.99
N TYR A 115 -5.67 11.25 9.95
CA TYR A 115 -5.26 11.24 11.35
C TYR A 115 -5.08 9.82 11.85
N ASP A 116 -4.18 9.64 12.82
CA ASP A 116 -4.20 8.42 13.64
C ASP A 116 -5.38 8.52 14.62
N GLU A 117 -6.44 7.77 14.37
CA GLU A 117 -7.65 7.75 15.21
C GLU A 117 -7.35 7.39 16.67
N THR A 118 -6.27 6.65 16.93
CA THR A 118 -5.86 6.31 18.29
C THR A 118 -5.21 7.48 19.03
N GLY A 119 -4.70 8.46 18.28
CA GLY A 119 -4.12 9.70 18.78
C GLY A 119 -5.12 10.86 18.90
N GLU A 120 -6.39 10.63 18.57
CA GLU A 120 -7.42 11.65 18.66
C GLU A 120 -8.04 11.73 20.07
N SER A 121 -8.36 12.93 20.49
CA SER A 121 -9.00 13.22 21.76
C SER A 121 -10.11 14.27 21.60
N VAL A 122 -11.31 13.91 21.98
CA VAL A 122 -12.44 14.84 22.02
C VAL A 122 -12.67 15.27 23.46
N ILE A 123 -12.60 16.56 23.71
CA ILE A 123 -12.91 17.16 25.01
C ILE A 123 -14.37 17.60 24.96
N SER A 124 -15.18 17.02 25.84
CA SER A 124 -16.62 17.33 25.96
C SER A 124 -16.90 18.11 27.23
N ALA A 125 -17.96 18.90 27.22
CA ALA A 125 -18.46 19.60 28.40
C ALA A 125 -18.96 18.60 29.45
N ARG A 126 -18.44 18.70 30.67
CA ARG A 126 -18.88 17.88 31.80
C ARG A 126 -20.02 18.53 32.59
N VAL A 127 -20.27 19.81 32.33
CA VAL A 127 -21.34 20.61 32.92
C VAL A 127 -21.81 21.63 31.89
N GLY A 128 -23.08 21.95 31.90
CA GLY A 128 -23.67 22.98 31.05
C GLY A 128 -23.28 24.37 31.48
N GLY A 129 -23.16 25.30 30.50
CA GLY A 129 -22.81 26.67 30.82
C GLY A 129 -22.60 27.55 29.59
N ARG A 130 -22.17 28.80 29.85
CA ARG A 130 -21.82 29.77 28.83
C ARG A 130 -20.30 29.92 28.73
N VAL A 131 -19.78 29.89 27.52
CA VAL A 131 -18.36 30.16 27.26
C VAL A 131 -18.07 31.64 27.45
N GLU A 132 -17.34 32.00 28.51
CA GLU A 132 -16.96 33.37 28.79
C GLU A 132 -15.75 33.81 28.00
N LYS A 133 -14.77 32.91 27.87
CA LYS A 133 -13.55 33.19 27.18
C LYS A 133 -13.04 31.92 26.47
N LEU A 134 -12.47 32.12 25.28
CA LEU A 134 -11.82 31.10 24.50
C LEU A 134 -10.31 31.40 24.44
N TYR A 135 -9.48 30.42 24.85
CA TYR A 135 -8.02 30.54 24.77
C TYR A 135 -7.50 29.80 23.54
N ALA A 136 -8.13 28.68 23.20
CA ALA A 136 -7.86 27.92 21.99
C ALA A 136 -8.86 28.34 20.89
N ASP A 137 -8.57 29.47 20.23
CA ASP A 137 -9.53 30.20 19.39
C ASP A 137 -9.39 29.93 17.88
N TYR A 138 -8.32 29.23 17.44
CA TYR A 138 -8.12 28.87 16.03
C TYR A 138 -7.65 27.44 15.84
N THR A 139 -8.09 26.85 14.74
CA THR A 139 -7.66 25.50 14.31
C THR A 139 -6.21 25.51 13.84
N GLY A 140 -5.47 24.41 14.09
CA GLY A 140 -4.04 24.32 13.82
C GLY A 140 -3.14 24.79 14.96
N MET A 141 -3.72 25.30 16.06
CA MET A 141 -2.98 25.67 17.27
C MET A 141 -2.37 24.40 17.91
N THR A 142 -1.09 24.49 18.30
CA THR A 142 -0.45 23.44 19.10
C THR A 142 -0.88 23.56 20.55
N ILE A 143 -1.36 22.49 21.11
CA ILE A 143 -1.87 22.37 22.48
C ILE A 143 -0.98 21.41 23.26
N SER A 144 -0.59 21.78 24.45
CA SER A 144 0.07 20.92 25.42
C SER A 144 -0.93 20.44 26.45
N ARG A 145 -0.74 19.23 26.95
CA ARG A 145 -1.57 18.72 28.05
C ARG A 145 -1.54 19.68 29.23
N GLY A 146 -2.72 20.06 29.72
CA GLY A 146 -2.88 21.01 30.82
C GLY A 146 -3.04 22.46 30.39
N ASP A 147 -2.87 22.80 29.10
CA ASP A 147 -3.11 24.15 28.62
C ASP A 147 -4.57 24.55 28.83
N PRO A 148 -4.85 25.82 29.16
CA PRO A 148 -6.19 26.35 29.27
C PRO A 148 -6.81 26.47 27.87
N LEU A 149 -8.01 25.93 27.70
CA LEU A 149 -8.75 25.94 26.42
C LEU A 149 -9.91 26.92 26.41
N ALA A 150 -10.72 26.92 27.46
CA ALA A 150 -11.89 27.79 27.59
C ALA A 150 -12.24 28.04 29.05
N LEU A 151 -12.86 29.18 29.30
CA LEU A 151 -13.45 29.54 30.57
C LEU A 151 -14.97 29.44 30.48
N LEU A 152 -15.58 28.56 31.27
CA LEU A 152 -17.01 28.28 31.25
C LEU A 152 -17.69 28.81 32.50
N TYR A 153 -18.69 29.68 32.36
CA TYR A 153 -19.59 30.08 33.44
C TYR A 153 -20.72 29.07 33.56
N SER A 154 -20.94 28.52 34.74
CA SER A 154 -21.97 27.51 34.96
C SER A 154 -22.77 27.76 36.27
N PRO A 155 -24.07 28.08 36.15
CA PRO A 155 -24.94 28.20 37.32
C PRO A 155 -25.08 26.88 38.09
N GLU A 156 -25.02 25.76 37.38
CA GLU A 156 -25.07 24.44 38.00
C GLU A 156 -23.83 24.15 38.85
N LEU A 157 -22.65 24.56 38.35
CA LEU A 157 -21.40 24.44 39.09
C LEU A 157 -21.45 25.26 40.38
N ILE A 158 -21.94 26.50 40.29
CA ILE A 158 -22.08 27.40 41.45
C ILE A 158 -23.00 26.74 42.50
N SER A 159 -24.14 26.15 42.05
CA SER A 159 -25.06 25.48 42.92
C SER A 159 -24.45 24.26 43.61
N ALA A 160 -23.71 23.43 42.87
CA ALA A 160 -23.02 22.27 43.41
C ALA A 160 -21.90 22.62 44.41
N GLN A 161 -21.15 23.70 44.13
CA GLN A 161 -20.14 24.21 45.08
C GLN A 161 -20.79 24.70 46.38
N LYS A 162 -21.91 25.43 46.31
CA LYS A 162 -22.69 25.84 47.49
C LYS A 162 -23.23 24.64 48.27
N GLU A 163 -23.74 23.63 47.55
CA GLU A 163 -24.21 22.37 48.16
C GLU A 163 -23.05 21.68 48.90
N PHE A 164 -21.86 21.61 48.31
CA PHE A 164 -20.67 21.05 48.96
C PHE A 164 -20.26 21.81 50.24
N LEU A 165 -20.20 23.12 50.16
CA LEU A 165 -19.83 23.96 51.31
C LEU A 165 -20.85 23.84 52.45
N LEU A 166 -22.17 23.76 52.14
CA LEU A 166 -23.21 23.57 53.13
C LEU A 166 -23.20 22.17 53.75
N ALA A 167 -22.79 21.16 52.96
CA ALA A 167 -22.69 19.76 53.39
C ALA A 167 -21.43 19.48 54.21
N SER A 168 -20.49 20.46 54.32
CA SER A 168 -19.24 20.26 55.06
C SER A 168 -19.52 19.90 56.52
N GLY A 169 -19.00 18.74 56.94
CA GLY A 169 -19.24 18.18 58.29
C GLY A 169 -20.47 17.26 58.42
N SER A 170 -21.18 16.97 57.35
CA SER A 170 -22.26 16.00 57.31
C SER A 170 -21.93 14.76 56.47
N ASP A 171 -22.71 13.68 56.59
CA ASP A 171 -22.57 12.45 55.79
C ASP A 171 -22.78 12.69 54.26
N LEU A 172 -23.35 13.81 53.88
CA LEU A 172 -23.59 14.23 52.51
C LEU A 172 -22.38 14.86 51.85
N SER A 173 -21.36 15.24 52.61
CA SER A 173 -20.14 15.90 52.08
C SER A 173 -19.40 15.03 51.02
N GLY A 174 -19.38 13.73 51.21
CA GLY A 174 -18.75 12.78 50.29
C GLY A 174 -19.46 12.70 48.91
N SER A 175 -20.80 12.80 48.89
CA SER A 175 -21.57 12.77 47.66
C SER A 175 -21.41 14.08 46.86
N ALA A 176 -21.45 15.20 47.54
CA ALA A 176 -21.21 16.53 46.92
C ALA A 176 -19.79 16.67 46.37
N ARG A 177 -18.76 16.23 47.12
CA ARG A 177 -17.38 16.15 46.66
C ARG A 177 -17.25 15.31 45.38
N ARG A 178 -17.84 14.14 45.37
CA ARG A 178 -17.81 13.25 44.19
C ARG A 178 -18.48 13.87 42.97
N LYS A 179 -19.60 14.60 43.15
CA LYS A 179 -20.26 15.35 42.07
C LYS A 179 -19.35 16.38 41.43
N LEU A 180 -18.66 17.19 42.22
CA LEU A 180 -17.65 18.17 41.74
C LEU A 180 -16.51 17.50 41.00
N PHE A 181 -15.99 16.40 41.55
CA PHE A 181 -14.94 15.64 40.92
C PHE A 181 -15.32 15.08 39.53
N LEU A 182 -16.54 14.53 39.41
CA LEU A 182 -17.09 14.03 38.14
C LEU A 182 -17.25 15.14 37.11
N TRP A 183 -17.50 16.37 37.53
CA TRP A 183 -17.54 17.55 36.65
C TRP A 183 -16.17 18.11 36.26
N GLY A 184 -15.08 17.48 36.76
CA GLY A 184 -13.71 17.81 36.37
C GLY A 184 -13.02 18.81 37.30
N ILE A 185 -13.62 19.14 38.46
CA ILE A 185 -12.94 19.86 39.49
C ILE A 185 -11.87 18.94 40.12
N THR A 186 -10.64 19.37 40.14
CA THR A 186 -9.56 18.57 40.73
C THR A 186 -9.68 18.54 42.25
N GLU A 187 -9.10 17.49 42.85
CA GLU A 187 -9.08 17.32 44.30
C GLU A 187 -8.48 18.56 45.00
N GLN A 188 -7.41 19.08 44.45
CA GLN A 188 -6.77 20.30 44.95
C GLN A 188 -7.72 21.54 44.92
N GLN A 189 -8.49 21.70 43.85
CA GLN A 189 -9.48 22.77 43.72
C GLN A 189 -10.65 22.61 44.72
N ILE A 190 -11.03 21.36 45.03
CA ILE A 190 -12.06 21.06 46.03
C ILE A 190 -11.55 21.39 47.43
N GLU A 191 -10.28 21.09 47.73
CA GLU A 191 -9.64 21.47 48.99
C GLU A 191 -9.57 22.99 49.13
N GLU A 192 -9.07 23.69 48.10
CA GLU A 192 -9.01 25.15 48.07
C GLU A 192 -10.41 25.78 48.19
N LEU A 193 -11.43 25.20 47.59
CA LEU A 193 -12.83 25.63 47.78
C LEU A 193 -13.28 25.50 49.25
N SER A 194 -12.94 24.37 49.90
CA SER A 194 -13.27 24.12 51.31
C SER A 194 -12.58 25.11 52.24
N GLU A 195 -11.28 25.46 51.95
CA GLU A 195 -10.52 26.40 52.77
C GLU A 195 -10.95 27.84 52.59
N ARG A 196 -11.23 28.25 51.32
CA ARG A 196 -11.67 29.63 51.02
C ARG A 196 -13.09 29.93 51.40
N GLY A 197 -13.96 28.92 51.36
CA GLY A 197 -15.38 29.03 51.61
C GLY A 197 -16.14 29.88 50.58
N ASP A 198 -15.54 30.24 49.48
CA ASP A 198 -16.11 31.06 48.44
C ASP A 198 -16.16 30.29 47.08
N VAL A 199 -17.30 30.44 46.39
CA VAL A 199 -17.59 29.70 45.16
C VAL A 199 -16.94 30.34 43.95
N GLN A 200 -16.43 29.53 43.03
CA GLN A 200 -15.94 29.98 41.74
C GLN A 200 -17.08 30.00 40.75
N GLU A 201 -17.33 31.11 40.11
CA GLU A 201 -18.41 31.22 39.11
C GLU A 201 -18.06 30.58 37.78
N THR A 202 -16.75 30.43 37.50
CA THR A 202 -16.22 29.93 36.23
C THR A 202 -15.35 28.70 36.41
N LEU A 203 -15.40 27.82 35.44
CA LEU A 203 -14.59 26.61 35.32
C LEU A 203 -13.61 26.78 34.18
N LEU A 204 -12.33 26.61 34.44
CA LEU A 204 -11.29 26.59 33.43
C LEU A 204 -11.18 25.15 32.86
N ILE A 205 -11.44 25.02 31.59
CA ILE A 205 -11.33 23.75 30.88
C ILE A 205 -9.91 23.60 30.35
N HIS A 206 -9.24 22.52 30.75
CA HIS A 206 -7.86 22.22 30.37
C HIS A 206 -7.81 21.10 29.33
N ALA A 207 -6.73 21.11 28.53
CA ALA A 207 -6.42 20.05 27.58
C ALA A 207 -6.09 18.75 28.32
N SER A 208 -6.75 17.66 27.95
CA SER A 208 -6.47 16.30 28.46
C SER A 208 -5.27 15.64 27.80
N SER A 209 -4.93 16.03 26.57
CA SER A 209 -3.84 15.51 25.74
C SER A 209 -3.08 16.66 25.08
N SER A 210 -1.86 16.36 24.62
CA SER A 210 -1.10 17.25 23.75
C SER A 210 -1.41 16.88 22.29
N GLY A 211 -1.31 17.87 21.40
CA GLY A 211 -1.56 17.67 19.97
C GLY A 211 -1.85 18.97 19.25
N THR A 212 -2.49 18.87 18.12
CA THR A 212 -2.95 20.03 17.31
C THR A 212 -4.47 20.12 17.41
N LEU A 213 -4.99 21.33 17.60
CA LEU A 213 -6.42 21.60 17.59
C LEU A 213 -6.97 21.41 16.17
N VAL A 214 -7.70 20.33 15.95
CA VAL A 214 -8.32 20.00 14.65
C VAL A 214 -9.62 20.76 14.47
N HIS A 215 -10.44 20.83 15.53
CA HIS A 215 -11.72 21.52 15.48
C HIS A 215 -12.11 22.10 16.83
N SER A 216 -12.67 23.32 16.81
CA SER A 216 -13.35 23.95 17.96
C SER A 216 -14.84 24.02 17.64
N TYR A 217 -15.66 23.35 18.44
CA TYR A 217 -17.12 23.31 18.27
C TYR A 217 -17.81 24.50 18.98
N ILE A 218 -17.08 25.25 19.77
CA ILE A 218 -17.61 26.33 20.60
C ILE A 218 -17.09 27.69 20.19
N ARG A 219 -17.80 28.73 20.61
CA ARG A 219 -17.42 30.12 20.39
C ARG A 219 -17.66 30.91 21.68
N GLU A 220 -16.92 32.01 21.87
CA GLU A 220 -17.13 32.95 22.97
C GLU A 220 -18.58 33.45 22.98
N GLY A 221 -19.19 33.51 24.16
CA GLY A 221 -20.59 33.85 24.34
C GLY A 221 -21.60 32.74 24.03
N GLY A 222 -21.15 31.61 23.43
CA GLY A 222 -21.99 30.46 23.16
C GLY A 222 -22.38 29.69 24.42
N TYR A 223 -23.47 28.92 24.32
CA TYR A 223 -23.92 28.02 25.38
C TYR A 223 -23.61 26.58 24.99
N VAL A 224 -23.21 25.79 25.98
CA VAL A 224 -22.94 24.35 25.85
C VAL A 224 -23.75 23.58 26.89
N ARG A 225 -24.10 22.34 26.55
CA ARG A 225 -24.76 21.38 27.44
C ARG A 225 -23.79 20.31 27.87
N GLU A 226 -24.09 19.64 28.96
CA GLU A 226 -23.35 18.44 29.35
C GLU A 226 -23.31 17.43 28.21
N GLY A 227 -22.12 16.91 27.89
CA GLY A 227 -21.87 15.97 26.78
C GLY A 227 -21.56 16.62 25.43
N ASP A 228 -21.82 17.90 25.24
CA ASP A 228 -21.49 18.59 23.99
C ASP A 228 -19.96 18.54 23.73
N PRO A 229 -19.52 18.22 22.50
CA PRO A 229 -18.11 18.30 22.15
C PRO A 229 -17.66 19.76 22.16
N LEU A 230 -16.51 20.04 22.75
CA LEU A 230 -15.91 21.37 22.83
C LEU A 230 -14.73 21.50 21.86
N PHE A 231 -13.80 20.57 21.97
CA PHE A 231 -12.56 20.59 21.20
C PHE A 231 -12.21 19.21 20.70
N HIS A 232 -11.65 19.14 19.50
CA HIS A 232 -11.06 17.96 18.92
C HIS A 232 -9.57 18.21 18.73
N ILE A 233 -8.74 17.41 19.39
CA ILE A 233 -7.28 17.50 19.40
C ILE A 233 -6.74 16.19 18.84
N ALA A 234 -5.79 16.26 17.90
CA ALA A 234 -5.11 15.10 17.33
C ALA A 234 -3.59 15.21 17.47
N ASP A 235 -2.96 14.10 17.80
CA ASP A 235 -1.50 13.97 17.73
C ASP A 235 -1.10 13.70 16.28
N LEU A 236 -0.32 14.60 15.69
CA LEU A 236 0.16 14.48 14.31
C LEU A 236 1.56 13.87 14.21
N SER A 237 2.14 13.40 15.31
CA SER A 237 3.46 12.75 15.31
C SER A 237 3.49 11.43 14.55
N THR A 238 2.34 10.77 14.44
CA THR A 238 2.06 9.63 13.59
C THR A 238 0.82 9.93 12.76
N VAL A 239 0.86 9.57 11.50
CA VAL A 239 -0.29 9.69 10.59
C VAL A 239 -0.54 8.37 9.91
N TRP A 240 -1.77 8.15 9.51
CA TRP A 240 -2.16 7.00 8.72
C TRP A 240 -2.20 7.37 7.24
N VAL A 241 -1.64 6.52 6.41
CA VAL A 241 -1.83 6.61 4.97
C VAL A 241 -2.81 5.52 4.59
N MET A 242 -4.03 5.94 4.30
CA MET A 242 -5.13 5.08 3.90
C MET A 242 -5.16 4.99 2.38
N ALA A 243 -5.06 3.78 1.83
CA ALA A 243 -5.10 3.57 0.39
C ALA A 243 -6.31 2.71 0.00
N ASP A 244 -6.89 3.02 -1.14
CA ASP A 244 -8.01 2.29 -1.72
C ASP A 244 -7.49 1.20 -2.66
N LEU A 245 -7.55 -0.05 -2.21
CA LEU A 245 -7.19 -1.23 -2.98
C LEU A 245 -8.41 -1.77 -3.72
N PHE A 246 -8.36 -1.81 -5.03
CA PHE A 246 -9.46 -2.32 -5.84
C PHE A 246 -9.59 -3.85 -5.76
N GLU A 247 -10.83 -4.35 -5.91
CA GLU A 247 -11.19 -5.76 -5.77
C GLU A 247 -10.29 -6.71 -6.60
N ASN A 248 -9.92 -6.31 -7.82
CA ASN A 248 -9.07 -7.11 -8.71
C ASN A 248 -7.66 -7.39 -8.16
N ASP A 249 -7.18 -6.58 -7.24
CA ASP A 249 -5.82 -6.65 -6.68
C ASP A 249 -5.78 -7.17 -5.24
N MET A 250 -6.95 -7.36 -4.60
CA MET A 250 -7.04 -7.78 -3.19
C MET A 250 -6.31 -9.09 -2.88
N ASN A 251 -6.36 -10.05 -3.80
CA ASN A 251 -5.70 -11.36 -3.61
C ASN A 251 -4.16 -11.29 -3.64
N LEU A 252 -3.60 -10.15 -4.05
CA LEU A 252 -2.16 -9.95 -4.19
C LEU A 252 -1.55 -9.21 -2.99
N VAL A 253 -2.40 -8.57 -2.18
CA VAL A 253 -1.98 -7.72 -1.07
C VAL A 253 -2.33 -8.41 0.25
N GLN A 254 -1.41 -8.36 1.21
CA GLN A 254 -1.57 -8.92 2.54
C GLN A 254 -0.95 -7.98 3.58
N GLU A 255 -1.43 -8.07 4.82
CA GLU A 255 -0.81 -7.37 5.94
C GLU A 255 0.67 -7.76 6.08
N GLY A 256 1.50 -6.79 6.43
CA GLY A 256 2.95 -6.96 6.56
C GLY A 256 3.75 -6.75 5.27
N LEU A 257 3.11 -6.66 4.09
CA LEU A 257 3.80 -6.29 2.85
C LEU A 257 4.36 -4.88 2.96
N THR A 258 5.51 -4.67 2.31
CA THR A 258 6.13 -3.34 2.22
C THR A 258 5.46 -2.57 1.09
N ALA A 259 5.04 -1.35 1.40
CA ALA A 259 4.52 -0.40 0.44
C ALA A 259 5.46 0.81 0.36
N GLU A 260 5.64 1.34 -0.84
CA GLU A 260 6.33 2.60 -1.09
C GLU A 260 5.28 3.68 -1.37
N ILE A 261 5.32 4.75 -0.58
CA ILE A 261 4.32 5.81 -0.62
C ILE A 261 4.95 7.06 -1.19
N GLU A 262 4.39 7.57 -2.26
CA GLU A 262 4.78 8.81 -2.91
C GLU A 262 3.71 9.87 -2.67
N PHE A 263 4.10 11.05 -2.19
CA PHE A 263 3.19 12.15 -1.89
C PHE A 263 3.21 13.18 -3.00
N GLU A 264 2.04 13.61 -3.48
CA GLU A 264 1.96 14.64 -4.53
C GLU A 264 2.56 15.98 -4.08
N ALA A 265 2.42 16.30 -2.79
CA ALA A 265 2.94 17.52 -2.22
C ALA A 265 4.47 17.50 -1.97
N LEU A 266 5.14 16.35 -2.06
CA LEU A 266 6.56 16.15 -1.81
C LEU A 266 7.22 15.42 -2.98
N PRO A 267 7.36 16.05 -4.15
CA PRO A 267 7.89 15.41 -5.34
C PRO A 267 9.31 14.88 -5.14
N GLY A 268 9.53 13.59 -5.43
CA GLY A 268 10.82 12.94 -5.31
C GLY A 268 11.14 12.39 -3.91
N GLU A 269 10.27 12.60 -2.92
CA GLU A 269 10.36 11.93 -1.63
C GLU A 269 9.39 10.74 -1.61
N SER A 270 9.88 9.56 -1.28
CA SER A 270 9.06 8.38 -1.01
C SER A 270 9.32 7.87 0.41
N ILE A 271 8.28 7.36 1.04
CA ILE A 271 8.37 6.76 2.36
C ILE A 271 8.01 5.27 2.23
N LYS A 272 8.86 4.41 2.79
CA LYS A 272 8.57 2.98 2.87
C LYS A 272 7.92 2.65 4.20
N GLY A 273 6.77 2.01 4.13
CA GLY A 273 6.03 1.54 5.28
C GLY A 273 5.59 0.09 5.10
N ARG A 274 4.97 -0.47 6.13
CA ARG A 274 4.34 -1.79 6.06
C ARG A 274 2.84 -1.63 6.22
N ILE A 275 2.09 -2.42 5.47
CA ILE A 275 0.64 -2.50 5.64
C ILE A 275 0.36 -3.04 7.03
N SER A 276 -0.20 -2.21 7.91
CA SER A 276 -0.50 -2.53 9.30
C SER A 276 -1.89 -3.11 9.48
N PHE A 277 -2.81 -2.78 8.58
CA PHE A 277 -4.20 -3.19 8.66
C PHE A 277 -4.87 -3.19 7.29
N MET A 278 -5.83 -4.10 7.10
CA MET A 278 -6.72 -4.16 5.95
C MET A 278 -8.15 -4.21 6.47
N GLU A 279 -9.03 -3.32 6.00
CA GLU A 279 -10.43 -3.34 6.40
C GLU A 279 -11.10 -4.66 5.99
N PRO A 280 -11.98 -5.25 6.83
CA PRO A 280 -12.63 -6.51 6.50
C PRO A 280 -13.87 -6.36 5.58
N PHE A 281 -14.16 -5.15 5.12
CA PHE A 281 -15.32 -4.83 4.29
C PHE A 281 -14.92 -3.89 3.14
N LEU A 282 -15.69 -3.99 2.04
CA LEU A 282 -15.51 -3.13 0.89
C LEU A 282 -16.29 -1.82 1.06
N SER A 283 -15.69 -0.73 0.62
CA SER A 283 -16.38 0.55 0.47
C SER A 283 -17.51 0.42 -0.55
N GLY A 284 -18.73 0.78 -0.15
CA GLY A 284 -19.93 0.59 -0.99
C GLY A 284 -19.95 1.42 -2.28
N SER A 285 -19.20 2.52 -2.35
CA SER A 285 -19.19 3.42 -3.51
C SER A 285 -18.13 3.07 -4.55
N LEU A 286 -16.98 2.58 -4.13
CA LEU A 286 -15.82 2.35 -5.01
C LEU A 286 -15.49 0.86 -5.19
N HIS A 287 -16.15 -0.05 -4.45
CA HIS A 287 -15.78 -1.46 -4.38
C HIS A 287 -14.28 -1.65 -4.10
N SER A 288 -13.75 -0.80 -3.22
CA SER A 288 -12.35 -0.81 -2.78
C SER A 288 -12.25 -1.27 -1.34
N LEU A 289 -11.14 -1.89 -1.00
CA LEU A 289 -10.73 -2.23 0.35
C LEU A 289 -9.76 -1.18 0.85
N LYS A 290 -10.00 -0.62 2.02
CA LYS A 290 -9.03 0.29 2.61
C LYS A 290 -7.90 -0.47 3.28
N ILE A 291 -6.69 -0.07 2.95
CA ILE A 291 -5.46 -0.57 3.56
C ILE A 291 -4.72 0.58 4.24
N ARG A 292 -4.14 0.29 5.39
CA ARG A 292 -3.49 1.27 6.24
C ARG A 292 -1.99 1.04 6.35
N VAL A 293 -1.25 2.12 6.22
CA VAL A 293 0.17 2.17 6.57
C VAL A 293 0.37 3.28 7.60
N GLU A 294 1.00 2.95 8.73
CA GLU A 294 1.36 3.92 9.76
C GLU A 294 2.70 4.56 9.42
N VAL A 295 2.73 5.88 9.41
CA VAL A 295 3.91 6.67 9.05
C VAL A 295 4.27 7.63 10.16
N ASN A 296 5.54 7.59 10.58
CA ASN A 296 6.07 8.54 11.56
C ASN A 296 6.22 9.93 10.93
N ASN A 297 5.68 10.95 11.56
CA ASN A 297 5.60 12.32 11.07
C ASN A 297 6.19 13.34 12.06
N ARG A 298 7.35 13.02 12.68
CA ARG A 298 7.97 13.88 13.68
C ARG A 298 8.28 15.29 13.18
N ASP A 299 8.53 15.44 11.90
CA ASP A 299 8.83 16.74 11.29
C ASP A 299 7.57 17.51 10.88
N ASN A 300 6.38 16.98 11.14
CA ASN A 300 5.07 17.54 10.75
C ASN A 300 4.97 17.90 9.25
N LYS A 301 5.72 17.20 8.39
CA LYS A 301 5.70 17.40 6.94
C LYS A 301 4.43 16.87 6.32
N LEU A 302 3.95 15.72 6.81
CA LEU A 302 2.72 15.09 6.34
C LEU A 302 1.53 15.71 7.05
N LYS A 303 0.60 16.20 6.26
CA LYS A 303 -0.62 16.83 6.78
C LYS A 303 -1.81 15.97 6.38
N PRO A 304 -2.72 15.68 7.32
CA PRO A 304 -4.00 15.04 6.96
C PRO A 304 -4.69 15.77 5.80
N GLY A 305 -5.22 15.01 4.86
CA GLY A 305 -5.76 15.53 3.60
C GLY A 305 -4.77 15.57 2.43
N MET A 306 -3.49 15.25 2.63
CA MET A 306 -2.54 15.13 1.53
C MET A 306 -2.83 13.87 0.70
N LEU A 307 -2.78 14.03 -0.64
CA LEU A 307 -2.89 12.94 -1.58
C LEU A 307 -1.55 12.23 -1.73
N ALA A 308 -1.63 10.92 -1.86
CA ALA A 308 -0.49 10.05 -2.06
C ALA A 308 -0.83 8.90 -3.02
N THR A 309 0.21 8.25 -3.53
CA THR A 309 0.10 6.99 -4.27
C THR A 309 0.89 5.92 -3.52
N MET A 310 0.24 4.82 -3.22
CA MET A 310 0.86 3.67 -2.57
C MET A 310 1.20 2.62 -3.62
N ASN A 311 2.48 2.27 -3.72
CA ASN A 311 3.01 1.23 -4.60
C ASN A 311 3.34 -0.01 -3.76
N ILE A 312 2.73 -1.14 -4.07
CA ILE A 312 2.80 -2.40 -3.30
C ILE A 312 3.37 -3.51 -4.18
#